data_4aebf0a128b7fa9dc32184de0b7c0f1a
#
_entry.id   4aebf0a128b7fa9dc32184de0b7c0f1a
#
_cell.length_a   1.000
_cell.length_b   1.000
_cell.length_c   1.000
_cell.angle_alpha   90.00
_cell.angle_beta   90.00
_cell.angle_gamma   90.00
#
_symmetry.space_group_name_H-M   'P 1'
#
loop_
_entity.id
_entity.type
_entity.pdbx_description
1 polymer ?
#
loop_
_entity_poly.entity_id
_entity_poly.type
_entity_poly.pdbx_seq_one_letter_code
_entity_poly.pdbx_strand_id
1 'polypeptide(L)'
;MHLHPAEVLFSGEKPFPALPAVDHYAGAEKLMLKALKLQQELGPVFDITCDCEDGARAGAEAEHARMVVEVVNGAENHFGRVGARIHDITHPHWQRDLEILVGGAGHRLAFVTIPKVRSAADAAEQIRELRRVEAACSLARPLPVHVLIETHGALREAWEIAALDGVESLDFGLMDFVSGHHGAIPGSAMKSPGQFEHPLIVRAKADIAAAALANGVVPSHNVTTELQDVAVIRHDAERARREFGYLRMWSIHPNQILPIIAAMQPDFTEVEEASEILVAAQDAAWGPIQHKGRLHDRASYRYYWELLQRARNTGMELPDEARQRFFMPHQAAA
;
A
#
# COMPACT_ATOMS: atom_id res chain seq x y z
N MET A 1 3.69 33.69 10.93
CA MET A 1 3.12 32.34 11.11
C MET A 1 3.61 31.50 9.94
N HIS A 2 4.39 30.49 10.19
CA HIS A 2 4.91 29.64 9.11
C HIS A 2 3.82 28.61 8.74
N LEU A 3 3.25 28.76 7.53
CA LEU A 3 2.24 27.84 7.03
C LEU A 3 2.87 26.44 6.79
N HIS A 4 2.11 25.39 7.10
CA HIS A 4 2.56 24.01 6.89
C HIS A 4 2.50 23.61 5.41
N PRO A 5 3.44 22.77 4.90
CA PRO A 5 3.44 22.34 3.49
C PRO A 5 2.09 21.78 3.02
N ALA A 6 1.45 20.96 3.85
CA ALA A 6 0.17 20.35 3.49
C ALA A 6 -0.95 21.39 3.27
N GLU A 7 -0.90 22.54 3.94
CA GLU A 7 -1.90 23.60 3.79
C GLU A 7 -1.69 24.43 2.51
N VAL A 8 -0.41 24.62 2.12
CA VAL A 8 -0.07 25.52 1.02
C VAL A 8 0.06 24.80 -0.32
N LEU A 9 0.61 23.59 -0.30
CA LEU A 9 0.96 22.86 -1.51
C LEU A 9 -0.21 22.06 -2.10
N PHE A 10 -1.18 21.64 -1.26
CA PHE A 10 -2.25 20.71 -1.64
C PHE A 10 -3.65 21.26 -1.32
N SER A 11 -3.85 22.56 -1.41
CA SER A 11 -5.14 23.19 -1.10
C SER A 11 -6.28 22.57 -1.91
N GLY A 12 -7.20 21.89 -1.24
CA GLY A 12 -8.38 21.27 -1.83
C GLY A 12 -8.13 19.92 -2.52
N GLU A 13 -6.91 19.41 -2.53
CA GLU A 13 -6.61 18.07 -3.02
C GLU A 13 -6.76 17.03 -1.90
N LYS A 14 -7.21 15.80 -2.27
CA LYS A 14 -7.23 14.67 -1.34
C LYS A 14 -5.79 14.31 -0.96
N PRO A 15 -5.46 14.18 0.32
CA PRO A 15 -4.12 13.73 0.73
C PRO A 15 -3.78 12.38 0.12
N PHE A 16 -2.55 12.23 -0.36
CA PHE A 16 -2.06 10.93 -0.82
C PHE A 16 -1.98 9.96 0.36
N PRO A 17 -2.42 8.69 0.22
CA PRO A 17 -2.43 7.76 1.33
C PRO A 17 -1.03 7.46 1.88
N ALA A 18 -0.88 7.51 3.18
CA ALA A 18 0.38 7.25 3.88
C ALA A 18 0.47 5.76 4.27
N LEU A 19 0.64 4.88 3.29
CA LEU A 19 0.79 3.45 3.52
C LEU A 19 2.27 3.07 3.79
N PRO A 20 2.54 2.05 4.63
CA PRO A 20 3.86 1.45 4.76
C PRO A 20 4.35 0.86 3.44
N ALA A 21 5.66 0.77 3.29
CA ALA A 21 6.30 0.23 2.08
C ALA A 21 6.05 -1.26 1.84
N VAL A 22 5.59 -2.00 2.85
CA VAL A 22 5.34 -3.44 2.77
C VAL A 22 3.93 -3.78 3.21
N ASP A 23 3.29 -4.71 2.48
CA ASP A 23 2.10 -5.42 2.88
C ASP A 23 2.43 -6.90 3.04
N HIS A 24 2.35 -7.42 4.26
CA HIS A 24 2.71 -8.80 4.57
C HIS A 24 1.49 -9.69 4.63
N TYR A 25 1.39 -10.63 3.70
CA TYR A 25 0.29 -11.59 3.61
C TYR A 25 0.53 -12.82 4.47
N ALA A 26 -0.48 -13.22 5.24
CA ALA A 26 -0.48 -14.41 6.07
C ALA A 26 -1.84 -15.12 6.01
N GLY A 27 -1.84 -16.40 5.57
CA GLY A 27 -3.05 -17.21 5.41
C GLY A 27 -3.34 -18.20 6.55
N ALA A 28 -2.48 -18.29 7.56
CA ALA A 28 -2.68 -19.18 8.70
C ALA A 28 -2.48 -18.44 10.03
N GLU A 29 -3.29 -18.75 11.04
CA GLU A 29 -3.25 -18.12 12.36
C GLU A 29 -1.83 -17.98 12.93
N LYS A 30 -1.06 -19.07 12.92
CA LYS A 30 0.33 -19.05 13.39
C LYS A 30 1.21 -18.04 12.66
N LEU A 31 0.97 -17.85 11.35
CA LEU A 31 1.73 -16.89 10.53
C LEU A 31 1.27 -15.47 10.81
N MET A 32 -0.03 -15.25 11.00
CA MET A 32 -0.60 -13.95 11.37
C MET A 32 -0.06 -13.48 12.73
N LEU A 33 -0.08 -14.35 13.74
CA LEU A 33 0.46 -14.04 15.06
C LEU A 33 1.99 -13.81 15.03
N LYS A 34 2.72 -14.55 14.20
CA LYS A 34 4.15 -14.31 13.98
C LYS A 34 4.42 -12.96 13.33
N ALA A 35 3.59 -12.56 12.37
CA ALA A 35 3.69 -11.25 11.71
C ALA A 35 3.39 -10.11 12.70
N LEU A 36 2.36 -10.24 13.54
CA LEU A 36 2.04 -9.29 14.60
C LEU A 36 3.18 -9.12 15.60
N LYS A 37 3.78 -10.23 16.04
CA LYS A 37 4.95 -10.18 16.92
C LYS A 37 6.13 -9.45 16.26
N LEU A 38 6.40 -9.73 14.99
CA LEU A 38 7.44 -9.03 14.24
C LEU A 38 7.15 -7.53 14.10
N GLN A 39 5.87 -7.16 13.91
CA GLN A 39 5.46 -5.76 13.87
C GLN A 39 5.66 -5.05 15.22
N GLN A 40 5.48 -5.75 16.35
CA GLN A 40 5.81 -5.19 17.67
C GLN A 40 7.31 -4.91 17.83
N GLU A 41 8.16 -5.79 17.27
CA GLU A 41 9.61 -5.64 17.32
C GLU A 41 10.14 -4.51 16.42
N LEU A 42 9.56 -4.37 15.22
CA LEU A 42 10.00 -3.42 14.18
C LEU A 42 9.25 -2.07 14.20
N GLY A 43 8.10 -2.01 14.89
CA GLY A 43 7.15 -0.90 14.79
C GLY A 43 6.19 -1.03 13.62
N PRO A 44 5.30 -0.01 13.39
CA PRO A 44 4.26 -0.04 12.36
C PRO A 44 4.81 0.26 10.94
N VAL A 45 5.94 -0.36 10.57
CA VAL A 45 6.64 -0.12 9.29
C VAL A 45 6.14 -1.00 8.15
N PHE A 46 5.21 -1.90 8.42
CA PHE A 46 4.51 -2.72 7.43
C PHE A 46 3.07 -2.99 7.88
N ASP A 47 2.19 -3.22 6.91
CA ASP A 47 0.84 -3.72 7.15
C ASP A 47 0.81 -5.25 7.11
N ILE A 48 -0.23 -5.84 7.71
CA ILE A 48 -0.48 -7.27 7.67
C ILE A 48 -1.83 -7.49 7.01
N THR A 49 -1.88 -8.30 5.95
CA THR A 49 -3.12 -8.76 5.35
C THR A 49 -3.39 -10.21 5.75
N CYS A 50 -4.44 -10.41 6.55
CA CYS A 50 -4.96 -11.72 6.86
C CYS A 50 -5.70 -12.26 5.64
N ASP A 51 -5.27 -13.40 5.12
CA ASP A 51 -5.76 -13.92 3.86
C ASP A 51 -6.88 -14.94 4.07
N CYS A 52 -8.09 -14.64 3.58
CA CYS A 52 -9.23 -15.57 3.58
C CYS A 52 -9.41 -16.28 2.24
N GLU A 53 -8.56 -16.00 1.24
CA GLU A 53 -8.68 -16.51 -0.12
C GLU A 53 -7.60 -17.58 -0.39
N ASP A 54 -6.72 -17.41 -1.39
CA ASP A 54 -5.75 -18.42 -1.86
C ASP A 54 -4.78 -18.91 -0.77
N GLY A 55 -4.45 -18.10 0.22
CA GLY A 55 -3.60 -18.47 1.35
C GLY A 55 -4.32 -19.23 2.47
N ALA A 56 -5.65 -19.32 2.42
CA ALA A 56 -6.49 -20.04 3.38
C ALA A 56 -6.77 -21.48 2.92
N ARG A 57 -7.28 -22.29 3.83
CA ARG A 57 -7.75 -23.64 3.49
C ARG A 57 -9.19 -23.58 3.00
N ALA A 58 -9.48 -24.22 1.86
CA ALA A 58 -10.82 -24.33 1.35
C ALA A 58 -11.68 -25.27 2.23
N GLY A 59 -13.00 -24.97 2.30
CA GLY A 59 -14.00 -25.79 2.98
C GLY A 59 -14.25 -25.43 4.45
N ALA A 60 -13.62 -24.38 4.98
CA ALA A 60 -13.82 -23.85 6.33
C ALA A 60 -13.78 -22.31 6.35
N GLU A 61 -14.34 -21.69 5.31
CA GLU A 61 -14.20 -20.24 5.04
C GLU A 61 -14.76 -19.39 6.19
N ALA A 62 -15.95 -19.73 6.70
CA ALA A 62 -16.56 -18.97 7.78
C ALA A 62 -15.81 -19.12 9.12
N GLU A 63 -15.27 -20.30 9.41
CA GLU A 63 -14.42 -20.55 10.58
C GLU A 63 -13.11 -19.79 10.47
N HIS A 64 -12.53 -19.77 9.27
CA HIS A 64 -11.31 -19.01 8.98
C HIS A 64 -11.53 -17.50 9.16
N ALA A 65 -12.62 -16.96 8.61
CA ALA A 65 -12.96 -15.55 8.79
C ALA A 65 -13.18 -15.18 10.27
N ARG A 66 -13.79 -16.07 11.08
CA ARG A 66 -13.91 -15.84 12.54
C ARG A 66 -12.57 -15.88 13.25
N MET A 67 -11.68 -16.80 12.88
CA MET A 67 -10.30 -16.83 13.39
C MET A 67 -9.57 -15.53 13.07
N VAL A 68 -9.71 -14.99 11.86
CA VAL A 68 -9.16 -13.67 11.49
C VAL A 68 -9.72 -12.56 12.38
N VAL A 69 -11.03 -12.57 12.70
CA VAL A 69 -11.64 -11.63 13.65
C VAL A 69 -10.96 -11.71 15.02
N GLU A 70 -10.70 -12.91 15.52
CA GLU A 70 -10.00 -13.10 16.81
C GLU A 70 -8.58 -12.53 16.77
N VAL A 71 -7.84 -12.76 15.69
CA VAL A 71 -6.48 -12.21 15.48
C VAL A 71 -6.50 -10.69 15.43
N VAL A 72 -7.42 -10.09 14.66
CA VAL A 72 -7.53 -8.62 14.52
C VAL A 72 -7.90 -7.97 15.85
N ASN A 73 -8.79 -8.59 16.63
CA ASN A 73 -9.20 -8.11 17.95
C ASN A 73 -8.20 -8.45 19.07
N GLY A 74 -7.23 -9.32 18.81
CA GLY A 74 -6.22 -9.72 19.75
C GLY A 74 -5.38 -8.56 20.31
N ALA A 75 -4.81 -8.78 21.49
CA ALA A 75 -3.96 -7.79 22.15
C ALA A 75 -2.67 -7.52 21.36
N GLU A 76 -2.25 -8.47 20.53
CA GLU A 76 -1.06 -8.39 19.69
C GLU A 76 -1.17 -7.35 18.56
N ASN A 77 -2.38 -7.00 18.14
CA ASN A 77 -2.62 -5.94 17.16
C ASN A 77 -2.51 -4.55 17.81
N HIS A 78 -1.28 -4.15 18.16
CA HIS A 78 -1.01 -2.88 18.84
C HIS A 78 -1.21 -1.64 17.97
N PHE A 79 -0.90 -1.75 16.69
CA PHE A 79 -0.81 -0.58 15.81
C PHE A 79 -2.03 -0.35 14.93
N GLY A 80 -3.02 -1.28 14.94
CA GLY A 80 -4.20 -1.16 14.06
C GLY A 80 -3.82 -1.18 12.57
N ARG A 81 -2.81 -1.98 12.20
CA ARG A 81 -2.26 -2.11 10.84
C ARG A 81 -2.56 -3.48 10.23
N VAL A 82 -3.70 -4.06 10.56
CA VAL A 82 -4.13 -5.38 10.07
C VAL A 82 -5.36 -5.20 9.20
N GLY A 83 -5.26 -5.59 7.94
CA GLY A 83 -6.37 -5.73 6.99
C GLY A 83 -6.71 -7.19 6.73
N ALA A 84 -7.68 -7.42 5.86
CA ALA A 84 -8.06 -8.76 5.44
C ALA A 84 -8.37 -8.82 3.95
N ARG A 85 -7.89 -9.88 3.25
CA ARG A 85 -8.30 -10.21 1.90
C ARG A 85 -9.50 -11.14 1.96
N ILE A 86 -10.62 -10.71 1.35
CA ILE A 86 -11.85 -11.50 1.21
C ILE A 86 -11.78 -12.39 -0.02
N HIS A 87 -12.77 -13.27 -0.22
CA HIS A 87 -12.92 -14.00 -1.47
C HIS A 87 -13.36 -13.08 -2.63
N ASP A 88 -13.09 -13.53 -3.85
CA ASP A 88 -13.54 -12.84 -5.06
C ASP A 88 -15.06 -12.87 -5.23
N ILE A 89 -15.59 -11.98 -6.05
CA ILE A 89 -17.04 -11.78 -6.25
C ILE A 89 -17.78 -13.03 -6.78
N THR A 90 -17.08 -14.01 -7.35
CA THR A 90 -17.69 -15.25 -7.85
C THR A 90 -17.78 -16.34 -6.79
N HIS A 91 -17.04 -16.19 -5.70
CA HIS A 91 -17.02 -17.16 -4.62
C HIS A 91 -18.28 -17.01 -3.75
N PRO A 92 -18.96 -18.10 -3.37
CA PRO A 92 -20.23 -18.01 -2.62
C PRO A 92 -20.11 -17.39 -1.23
N HIS A 93 -18.92 -17.32 -0.67
CA HIS A 93 -18.66 -16.78 0.68
C HIS A 93 -18.26 -15.30 0.73
N TRP A 94 -18.02 -14.60 -0.38
CA TRP A 94 -17.46 -13.26 -0.35
C TRP A 94 -18.28 -12.24 0.45
N GLN A 95 -19.63 -12.29 0.38
CA GLN A 95 -20.48 -11.43 1.19
C GLN A 95 -20.42 -11.81 2.67
N ARG A 96 -20.36 -13.13 2.92
CA ARG A 96 -20.26 -13.64 4.28
C ARG A 96 -18.95 -13.28 4.96
N ASP A 97 -17.86 -13.21 4.20
CA ASP A 97 -16.59 -12.70 4.71
C ASP A 97 -16.73 -11.28 5.21
N LEU A 98 -17.33 -10.38 4.42
CA LEU A 98 -17.59 -9.01 4.84
C LEU A 98 -18.43 -8.93 6.10
N GLU A 99 -19.53 -9.70 6.18
CA GLU A 99 -20.38 -9.75 7.37
C GLU A 99 -19.62 -10.20 8.62
N ILE A 100 -18.78 -11.24 8.51
CA ILE A 100 -18.01 -11.77 9.64
C ILE A 100 -16.88 -10.81 10.02
N LEU A 101 -16.05 -10.40 9.06
CA LEU A 101 -14.85 -9.59 9.32
C LEU A 101 -15.22 -8.18 9.80
N VAL A 102 -16.11 -7.51 9.09
CA VAL A 102 -16.52 -6.14 9.41
C VAL A 102 -17.41 -6.13 10.66
N GLY A 103 -18.36 -7.07 10.76
CA GLY A 103 -19.23 -7.20 11.92
C GLY A 103 -18.47 -7.54 13.21
N GLY A 104 -17.43 -8.36 13.12
CA GLY A 104 -16.64 -8.81 14.27
C GLY A 104 -15.44 -7.93 14.61
N ALA A 105 -14.81 -7.29 13.62
CA ALA A 105 -13.55 -6.57 13.82
C ALA A 105 -13.44 -5.23 13.06
N GLY A 106 -14.51 -4.72 12.44
CA GLY A 106 -14.46 -3.53 11.59
C GLY A 106 -13.87 -2.28 12.26
N HIS A 107 -14.03 -2.12 13.57
CA HIS A 107 -13.43 -1.01 14.32
C HIS A 107 -11.90 -1.10 14.43
N ARG A 108 -11.32 -2.26 14.21
CA ARG A 108 -9.89 -2.55 14.33
C ARG A 108 -9.23 -2.92 13.01
N LEU A 109 -10.01 -3.25 11.97
CA LEU A 109 -9.49 -3.45 10.62
C LEU A 109 -8.90 -2.13 10.07
N ALA A 110 -7.75 -2.25 9.42
CA ALA A 110 -7.10 -1.15 8.74
C ALA A 110 -7.70 -0.93 7.33
N PHE A 111 -7.96 -2.00 6.60
CA PHE A 111 -8.46 -2.01 5.22
C PHE A 111 -9.06 -3.38 4.86
N VAL A 112 -9.74 -3.42 3.71
CA VAL A 112 -10.20 -4.66 3.07
C VAL A 112 -9.54 -4.78 1.70
N THR A 113 -9.02 -5.97 1.38
CA THR A 113 -8.44 -6.28 0.07
C THR A 113 -9.42 -7.11 -0.75
N ILE A 114 -9.69 -6.64 -1.97
CA ILE A 114 -10.60 -7.26 -2.93
C ILE A 114 -9.76 -7.93 -4.04
N PRO A 115 -9.80 -9.28 -4.17
CA PRO A 115 -9.05 -10.01 -5.18
C PRO A 115 -9.85 -10.20 -6.47
N LYS A 116 -9.15 -10.58 -7.54
CA LYS A 116 -9.66 -11.18 -8.79
C LYS A 116 -10.84 -10.45 -9.43
N VAL A 117 -10.93 -9.13 -9.25
CA VAL A 117 -11.93 -8.33 -9.97
C VAL A 117 -11.68 -8.45 -11.48
N ARG A 118 -12.76 -8.49 -12.27
CA ARG A 118 -12.70 -8.63 -13.73
C ARG A 118 -13.08 -7.34 -14.45
N SER A 119 -13.61 -6.38 -13.69
CA SER A 119 -14.06 -5.08 -14.19
C SER A 119 -14.17 -4.06 -13.04
N ALA A 120 -14.29 -2.79 -13.39
CA ALA A 120 -14.61 -1.74 -12.43
C ALA A 120 -16.01 -1.95 -11.81
N ALA A 121 -16.92 -2.57 -12.53
CA ALA A 121 -18.26 -2.91 -12.02
C ALA A 121 -18.19 -3.97 -10.90
N ASP A 122 -17.36 -5.01 -11.05
CA ASP A 122 -17.13 -6.01 -10.00
C ASP A 122 -16.58 -5.36 -8.73
N ALA A 123 -15.56 -4.50 -8.87
CA ALA A 123 -14.98 -3.78 -7.75
C ALA A 123 -16.01 -2.86 -7.07
N ALA A 124 -16.77 -2.11 -7.84
CA ALA A 124 -17.81 -1.21 -7.34
C ALA A 124 -18.94 -1.98 -6.61
N GLU A 125 -19.27 -3.19 -7.03
CA GLU A 125 -20.25 -4.04 -6.36
C GLU A 125 -19.74 -4.50 -4.99
N GLN A 126 -18.50 -4.99 -4.91
CA GLN A 126 -17.90 -5.42 -3.64
C GLN A 126 -17.71 -4.24 -2.67
N ILE A 127 -17.31 -3.07 -3.16
CA ILE A 127 -17.22 -1.84 -2.36
C ILE A 127 -18.62 -1.44 -1.84
N ARG A 128 -19.65 -1.48 -2.67
CA ARG A 128 -21.04 -1.17 -2.26
C ARG A 128 -21.52 -2.10 -1.15
N GLU A 129 -21.25 -3.39 -1.27
CA GLU A 129 -21.59 -4.36 -0.23
C GLU A 129 -20.80 -4.10 1.06
N LEU A 130 -19.50 -3.80 0.97
CA LEU A 130 -18.69 -3.36 2.12
C LEU A 130 -19.36 -2.16 2.83
N ARG A 131 -19.73 -1.11 2.09
CA ARG A 131 -20.40 0.08 2.65
C ARG A 131 -21.75 -0.26 3.30
N ARG A 132 -22.51 -1.22 2.72
CA ARG A 132 -23.77 -1.71 3.31
C ARG A 132 -23.52 -2.37 4.68
N VAL A 133 -22.50 -3.23 4.78
CA VAL A 133 -22.16 -3.92 6.03
C VAL A 133 -21.62 -2.93 7.06
N GLU A 134 -20.74 -1.99 6.68
CA GLU A 134 -20.25 -0.94 7.56
C GLU A 134 -21.37 -0.11 8.17
N ALA A 135 -22.35 0.28 7.36
CA ALA A 135 -23.52 1.03 7.83
C ALA A 135 -24.35 0.20 8.81
N ALA A 136 -24.57 -1.09 8.53
CA ALA A 136 -25.29 -2.00 9.44
C ALA A 136 -24.57 -2.19 10.78
N CYS A 137 -23.22 -2.11 10.78
CA CYS A 137 -22.37 -2.21 11.97
C CYS A 137 -22.09 -0.85 12.64
N SER A 138 -22.63 0.25 12.09
CA SER A 138 -22.41 1.62 12.60
C SER A 138 -20.93 2.00 12.73
N LEU A 139 -20.11 1.63 11.75
CA LEU A 139 -18.69 2.03 11.73
C LEU A 139 -18.57 3.55 11.60
N ALA A 140 -17.73 4.14 12.45
CA ALA A 140 -17.52 5.59 12.47
C ALA A 140 -16.77 6.12 11.23
N ARG A 141 -16.02 5.26 10.54
CA ARG A 141 -15.28 5.57 9.32
C ARG A 141 -15.39 4.43 8.31
N PRO A 142 -15.46 4.74 7.01
CA PRO A 142 -15.38 3.71 6.00
C PRO A 142 -13.98 3.07 6.00
N LEU A 143 -13.91 1.79 5.74
CA LEU A 143 -12.65 1.07 5.58
C LEU A 143 -12.06 1.36 4.20
N PRO A 144 -10.77 1.69 4.12
CA PRO A 144 -10.07 1.75 2.84
C PRO A 144 -10.10 0.41 2.10
N VAL A 145 -10.04 0.48 0.78
CA VAL A 145 -10.06 -0.70 -0.08
C VAL A 145 -8.78 -0.80 -0.89
N HIS A 146 -8.15 -1.95 -0.85
CA HIS A 146 -7.06 -2.33 -1.73
C HIS A 146 -7.61 -3.28 -2.80
N VAL A 147 -7.31 -3.03 -4.07
CA VAL A 147 -7.83 -3.84 -5.18
C VAL A 147 -6.69 -4.54 -5.91
N LEU A 148 -6.80 -5.87 -6.01
CA LEU A 148 -5.84 -6.64 -6.80
C LEU A 148 -6.16 -6.53 -8.29
N ILE A 149 -5.18 -6.08 -9.03
CA ILE A 149 -5.19 -6.08 -10.50
C ILE A 149 -4.43 -7.32 -10.97
N GLU A 150 -5.17 -8.37 -11.27
CA GLU A 150 -4.61 -9.70 -11.57
C GLU A 150 -5.38 -10.45 -12.66
N THR A 151 -6.32 -9.76 -13.30
CA THR A 151 -7.07 -10.25 -14.46
C THR A 151 -6.90 -9.30 -15.65
N HIS A 152 -7.12 -9.80 -16.85
CA HIS A 152 -7.08 -8.97 -18.05
C HIS A 152 -8.11 -7.85 -18.05
N GLY A 153 -9.30 -8.13 -17.50
CA GLY A 153 -10.35 -7.14 -17.38
C GLY A 153 -10.01 -6.04 -16.39
N ALA A 154 -9.50 -6.40 -15.21
CA ALA A 154 -9.04 -5.43 -14.22
C ALA A 154 -7.91 -4.54 -14.75
N LEU A 155 -6.95 -5.13 -15.47
CA LEU A 155 -5.86 -4.36 -16.08
C LEU A 155 -6.39 -3.37 -17.12
N ARG A 156 -7.35 -3.80 -17.96
CA ARG A 156 -7.97 -2.92 -18.96
C ARG A 156 -8.70 -1.75 -18.33
N GLU A 157 -9.31 -1.95 -17.17
CA GLU A 157 -10.14 -0.97 -16.44
C GLU A 157 -9.45 -0.45 -15.17
N ALA A 158 -8.10 -0.50 -15.12
CA ALA A 158 -7.34 -0.10 -13.93
C ALA A 158 -7.54 1.38 -13.56
N TRP A 159 -7.75 2.26 -14.55
CA TRP A 159 -8.02 3.68 -14.36
C TRP A 159 -9.38 3.92 -13.72
N GLU A 160 -10.40 3.22 -14.19
CA GLU A 160 -11.77 3.27 -13.65
C GLU A 160 -11.81 2.67 -12.25
N ILE A 161 -11.08 1.59 -12.00
CA ILE A 161 -10.97 0.96 -10.67
C ILE A 161 -10.27 1.91 -9.69
N ALA A 162 -9.16 2.53 -10.10
CA ALA A 162 -8.44 3.50 -9.26
C ALA A 162 -9.28 4.74 -8.91
N ALA A 163 -10.23 5.12 -9.76
CA ALA A 163 -11.12 6.26 -9.56
C ALA A 163 -12.31 5.95 -8.62
N LEU A 164 -12.54 4.70 -8.23
CA LEU A 164 -13.63 4.34 -7.32
C LEU A 164 -13.41 4.93 -5.92
N ASP A 165 -14.47 5.45 -5.33
CA ASP A 165 -14.39 6.01 -3.98
C ASP A 165 -14.04 4.94 -2.94
N GLY A 166 -13.07 5.27 -2.09
CA GLY A 166 -12.56 4.38 -1.04
C GLY A 166 -11.41 3.47 -1.48
N VAL A 167 -11.06 3.43 -2.77
CA VAL A 167 -9.84 2.74 -3.22
C VAL A 167 -8.61 3.52 -2.75
N GLU A 168 -7.71 2.84 -2.06
CA GLU A 168 -6.49 3.40 -1.47
C GLU A 168 -5.22 2.81 -2.09
N SER A 169 -5.29 1.55 -2.56
CA SER A 169 -4.18 0.85 -3.21
C SER A 169 -4.64 0.05 -4.43
N LEU A 170 -3.82 0.04 -5.49
CA LEU A 170 -3.89 -0.95 -6.57
C LEU A 170 -2.70 -1.90 -6.42
N ASP A 171 -3.00 -3.17 -6.25
CA ASP A 171 -2.01 -4.19 -5.96
C ASP A 171 -1.86 -5.15 -7.15
N PHE A 172 -0.64 -5.38 -7.62
CA PHE A 172 -0.44 -6.28 -8.76
C PHE A 172 -0.38 -7.75 -8.33
N GLY A 173 -1.31 -8.57 -8.79
CA GLY A 173 -1.33 -10.03 -8.59
C GLY A 173 -0.68 -10.78 -9.75
N LEU A 174 0.65 -10.88 -9.74
CA LEU A 174 1.44 -11.44 -10.85
C LEU A 174 1.10 -12.90 -11.16
N MET A 175 0.85 -13.74 -10.14
CA MET A 175 0.65 -15.19 -10.34
C MET A 175 -0.65 -15.46 -11.10
N ASP A 176 -1.75 -14.87 -10.65
CA ASP A 176 -3.05 -14.99 -11.33
C ASP A 176 -3.04 -14.33 -12.70
N PHE A 177 -2.35 -13.19 -12.84
CA PHE A 177 -2.19 -12.52 -14.11
C PHE A 177 -1.49 -13.42 -15.14
N VAL A 178 -0.39 -14.07 -14.76
CA VAL A 178 0.33 -15.02 -15.65
C VAL A 178 -0.52 -16.26 -15.94
N SER A 179 -1.20 -16.81 -14.93
CA SER A 179 -2.11 -17.94 -15.08
C SER A 179 -3.23 -17.65 -16.08
N GLY A 180 -3.77 -16.44 -16.06
CA GLY A 180 -4.80 -15.97 -16.99
C GLY A 180 -4.34 -15.90 -18.47
N HIS A 181 -3.03 -16.05 -18.75
CA HIS A 181 -2.49 -16.10 -20.12
C HIS A 181 -2.44 -17.51 -20.73
N HIS A 182 -3.06 -18.50 -20.09
CA HIS A 182 -3.23 -19.86 -20.66
C HIS A 182 -1.91 -20.54 -21.09
N GLY A 183 -0.81 -20.28 -20.38
CA GLY A 183 0.51 -20.81 -20.70
C GLY A 183 1.28 -20.06 -21.80
N ALA A 184 0.76 -18.97 -22.34
CA ALA A 184 1.46 -18.15 -23.33
C ALA A 184 2.65 -17.36 -22.75
N ILE A 185 2.63 -17.10 -21.45
CA ILE A 185 3.76 -16.51 -20.72
C ILE A 185 4.54 -17.63 -20.03
N PRO A 186 5.87 -17.70 -20.19
CA PRO A 186 6.65 -18.76 -19.55
C PRO A 186 6.71 -18.59 -18.04
N GLY A 187 6.77 -19.70 -17.29
CA GLY A 187 6.84 -19.66 -15.82
C GLY A 187 8.05 -18.90 -15.25
N SER A 188 9.13 -18.76 -16.02
CA SER A 188 10.27 -17.91 -15.64
C SER A 188 9.91 -16.44 -15.49
N ALA A 189 8.83 -15.97 -16.10
CA ALA A 189 8.33 -14.62 -15.99
C ALA A 189 7.60 -14.33 -14.65
N MET A 190 7.33 -15.34 -13.82
CA MET A 190 6.80 -15.17 -12.46
C MET A 190 7.89 -14.93 -11.42
N LYS A 191 9.14 -14.90 -11.80
CA LYS A 191 10.29 -14.68 -10.89
C LYS A 191 11.35 -13.78 -11.52
N SER A 192 12.29 -13.35 -10.72
CA SER A 192 13.41 -12.52 -11.19
C SER A 192 14.37 -13.30 -12.09
N PRO A 193 14.94 -12.70 -13.13
CA PRO A 193 14.67 -11.33 -13.63
C PRO A 193 13.44 -11.24 -14.56
N GLY A 194 12.86 -12.36 -14.98
CA GLY A 194 11.83 -12.45 -16.03
C GLY A 194 10.58 -11.61 -15.76
N GLN A 195 10.19 -11.42 -14.50
CA GLN A 195 9.06 -10.56 -14.12
C GLN A 195 9.27 -9.07 -14.47
N PHE A 196 10.50 -8.66 -14.74
CA PHE A 196 10.86 -7.30 -15.15
C PHE A 196 11.28 -7.20 -16.61
N GLU A 197 11.26 -8.32 -17.35
CA GLU A 197 11.74 -8.40 -18.73
C GLU A 197 10.64 -8.81 -19.70
N HIS A 198 9.65 -9.59 -19.26
CA HIS A 198 8.58 -10.06 -20.12
C HIS A 198 7.64 -8.91 -20.51
N PRO A 199 7.46 -8.62 -21.84
CA PRO A 199 6.77 -7.41 -22.30
C PRO A 199 5.35 -7.21 -21.75
N LEU A 200 4.56 -8.30 -21.63
CA LEU A 200 3.19 -8.21 -21.11
C LEU A 200 3.15 -7.91 -19.63
N ILE A 201 4.14 -8.36 -18.85
CA ILE A 201 4.24 -8.09 -17.42
C ILE A 201 4.75 -6.66 -17.18
N VAL A 202 5.77 -6.25 -17.93
CA VAL A 202 6.30 -4.87 -17.91
C VAL A 202 5.20 -3.86 -18.22
N ARG A 203 4.39 -4.13 -19.26
CA ARG A 203 3.22 -3.32 -19.59
C ARG A 203 2.23 -3.27 -18.43
N ALA A 204 1.85 -4.42 -17.85
CA ALA A 204 0.90 -4.45 -16.74
C ALA A 204 1.39 -3.64 -15.54
N LYS A 205 2.67 -3.76 -15.17
CA LYS A 205 3.28 -2.97 -14.09
C LYS A 205 3.19 -1.47 -14.38
N ALA A 206 3.52 -1.04 -15.59
CA ALA A 206 3.47 0.36 -15.98
C ALA A 206 2.04 0.91 -15.98
N ASP A 207 1.07 0.16 -16.55
CA ASP A 207 -0.34 0.56 -16.60
C ASP A 207 -0.94 0.70 -15.20
N ILE A 208 -0.67 -0.25 -14.29
CA ILE A 208 -1.16 -0.23 -12.90
C ILE A 208 -0.58 0.97 -12.14
N ALA A 209 0.74 1.17 -12.21
CA ALA A 209 1.38 2.28 -11.51
C ALA A 209 0.89 3.63 -12.03
N ALA A 210 0.73 3.78 -13.36
CA ALA A 210 0.21 5.01 -13.96
C ALA A 210 -1.24 5.29 -13.53
N ALA A 211 -2.11 4.29 -13.58
CA ALA A 211 -3.51 4.41 -13.16
C ALA A 211 -3.63 4.79 -11.66
N ALA A 212 -2.87 4.12 -10.80
CA ALA A 212 -2.87 4.40 -9.37
C ALA A 212 -2.41 5.83 -9.06
N LEU A 213 -1.22 6.20 -9.52
CA LEU A 213 -0.63 7.52 -9.23
C LEU A 213 -1.47 8.67 -9.78
N ALA A 214 -2.06 8.53 -10.96
CA ALA A 214 -2.92 9.55 -11.56
C ALA A 214 -4.21 9.80 -10.77
N ASN A 215 -4.70 8.80 -10.04
CA ASN A 215 -5.90 8.87 -9.20
C ASN A 215 -5.60 9.10 -7.70
N GLY A 216 -4.34 9.37 -7.33
CA GLY A 216 -3.96 9.56 -5.92
C GLY A 216 -4.09 8.28 -5.09
N VAL A 217 -3.84 7.13 -5.71
CA VAL A 217 -3.90 5.78 -5.13
C VAL A 217 -2.49 5.18 -5.09
N VAL A 218 -2.18 4.38 -4.08
CA VAL A 218 -0.84 3.80 -3.90
C VAL A 218 -0.66 2.58 -4.82
N PRO A 219 0.34 2.57 -5.72
CA PRO A 219 0.68 1.38 -6.46
C PRO A 219 1.49 0.42 -5.59
N SER A 220 1.01 -0.82 -5.45
CA SER A 220 1.64 -1.90 -4.68
C SER A 220 2.13 -3.00 -5.63
N HIS A 221 3.44 -3.26 -5.62
CA HIS A 221 4.08 -4.23 -6.50
C HIS A 221 3.82 -5.66 -6.03
N ASN A 222 3.80 -6.59 -6.98
CA ASN A 222 3.68 -8.02 -6.69
C ASN A 222 4.81 -8.56 -5.81
N VAL A 223 4.58 -9.72 -5.21
CA VAL A 223 5.59 -10.43 -4.42
C VAL A 223 6.81 -10.80 -5.25
N THR A 224 7.98 -10.92 -4.60
CA THR A 224 9.06 -11.77 -5.11
C THR A 224 8.87 -13.19 -4.58
N THR A 225 9.15 -14.19 -5.41
CA THR A 225 9.11 -15.60 -4.99
C THR A 225 10.39 -16.06 -4.30
N GLU A 226 11.40 -15.17 -4.23
CA GLU A 226 12.64 -15.45 -3.51
C GLU A 226 12.42 -15.26 -2.01
N LEU A 227 12.81 -16.26 -1.22
CA LEU A 227 12.59 -16.28 0.23
C LEU A 227 13.86 -16.19 1.06
N GLN A 228 15.02 -16.44 0.46
CA GLN A 228 16.31 -16.58 1.16
C GLN A 228 17.37 -15.57 0.68
N ASP A 229 17.47 -15.35 -0.61
CA ASP A 229 18.44 -14.42 -1.17
C ASP A 229 17.98 -12.96 -1.01
N VAL A 230 18.47 -12.34 0.04
CA VAL A 230 18.18 -10.94 0.39
C VAL A 230 18.58 -9.97 -0.72
N ALA A 231 19.63 -10.28 -1.49
CA ALA A 231 20.08 -9.41 -2.58
C ALA A 231 19.07 -9.40 -3.73
N VAL A 232 18.51 -10.55 -4.08
CA VAL A 232 17.44 -10.66 -5.09
C VAL A 232 16.17 -9.96 -4.61
N ILE A 233 15.76 -10.18 -3.36
CA ILE A 233 14.57 -9.52 -2.77
C ILE A 233 14.71 -8.00 -2.85
N ARG A 234 15.85 -7.49 -2.40
CA ARG A 234 16.14 -6.06 -2.43
C ARG A 234 16.17 -5.50 -3.85
N HIS A 235 16.83 -6.21 -4.78
CA HIS A 235 16.93 -5.81 -6.18
C HIS A 235 15.55 -5.73 -6.85
N ASP A 236 14.66 -6.70 -6.60
CA ASP A 236 13.29 -6.68 -7.10
C ASP A 236 12.52 -5.44 -6.61
N ALA A 237 12.63 -5.12 -5.33
CA ALA A 237 11.99 -3.94 -4.76
C ALA A 237 12.58 -2.62 -5.29
N GLU A 238 13.91 -2.55 -5.49
CA GLU A 238 14.58 -1.41 -6.10
C GLU A 238 14.10 -1.19 -7.55
N ARG A 239 13.99 -2.25 -8.34
CA ARG A 239 13.45 -2.19 -9.70
C ARG A 239 11.99 -1.76 -9.72
N ALA A 240 11.15 -2.32 -8.84
CA ALA A 240 9.77 -1.92 -8.70
C ALA A 240 9.64 -0.40 -8.47
N ARG A 241 10.44 0.14 -7.56
CA ARG A 241 10.46 1.57 -7.23
C ARG A 241 11.01 2.43 -8.38
N ARG A 242 12.22 2.12 -8.84
CA ARG A 242 12.97 3.00 -9.74
C ARG A 242 12.51 2.93 -11.20
N GLU A 243 12.10 1.74 -11.65
CA GLU A 243 11.72 1.55 -13.06
C GLU A 243 10.23 1.79 -13.30
N PHE A 244 9.37 1.52 -12.29
CA PHE A 244 7.92 1.56 -12.45
C PHE A 244 7.18 2.54 -11.54
N GLY A 245 7.84 3.11 -10.53
CA GLY A 245 7.22 4.07 -9.62
C GLY A 245 6.34 3.45 -8.53
N TYR A 246 6.51 2.16 -8.22
CA TYR A 246 5.82 1.56 -7.09
C TYR A 246 6.28 2.12 -5.76
N LEU A 247 5.35 2.30 -4.85
CA LEU A 247 5.61 2.88 -3.53
C LEU A 247 5.51 1.85 -2.41
N ARG A 248 5.01 0.67 -2.72
CA ARG A 248 4.72 -0.44 -1.81
C ARG A 248 4.96 -1.76 -2.53
N MET A 249 5.22 -2.83 -1.78
CA MET A 249 5.39 -4.19 -2.32
C MET A 249 4.84 -5.23 -1.35
N TRP A 250 4.27 -6.29 -1.89
CA TRP A 250 3.83 -7.43 -1.10
C TRP A 250 4.99 -8.27 -0.59
N SER A 251 4.78 -8.87 0.56
CA SER A 251 5.66 -9.84 1.17
C SER A 251 4.84 -11.07 1.60
N ILE A 252 5.41 -12.24 1.42
CA ILE A 252 4.83 -13.54 1.82
C ILE A 252 5.74 -14.29 2.80
N HIS A 253 6.89 -13.72 3.13
CA HIS A 253 7.84 -14.29 4.07
C HIS A 253 8.50 -13.18 4.91
N PRO A 254 8.71 -13.39 6.23
CA PRO A 254 9.31 -12.37 7.11
C PRO A 254 10.68 -11.85 6.63
N ASN A 255 11.50 -12.70 6.00
CA ASN A 255 12.82 -12.29 5.47
C ASN A 255 12.74 -11.22 4.38
N GLN A 256 11.57 -11.03 3.76
CA GLN A 256 11.37 -10.06 2.69
C GLN A 256 11.11 -8.65 3.23
N ILE A 257 10.60 -8.51 4.45
CA ILE A 257 10.10 -7.24 4.99
C ILE A 257 11.19 -6.17 5.03
N LEU A 258 12.27 -6.40 5.75
CA LEU A 258 13.34 -5.41 5.91
C LEU A 258 14.07 -5.06 4.59
N PRO A 259 14.42 -6.05 3.72
CA PRO A 259 15.01 -5.73 2.42
C PRO A 259 14.11 -4.87 1.53
N ILE A 260 12.79 -5.12 1.54
CA ILE A 260 11.83 -4.31 0.77
C ILE A 260 11.74 -2.90 1.36
N ILE A 261 11.62 -2.75 2.69
CA ILE A 261 11.61 -1.43 3.33
C ILE A 261 12.85 -0.63 2.93
N ALA A 262 14.04 -1.22 3.06
CA ALA A 262 15.28 -0.55 2.72
C ALA A 262 15.35 -0.13 1.24
N ALA A 263 14.85 -0.97 0.32
CA ALA A 263 14.81 -0.68 -1.11
C ALA A 263 13.78 0.41 -1.48
N MET A 264 12.69 0.49 -0.73
CA MET A 264 11.60 1.46 -0.95
C MET A 264 11.88 2.82 -0.30
N GLN A 265 12.88 2.95 0.56
CA GLN A 265 13.30 4.22 1.15
C GLN A 265 13.86 5.16 0.07
N PRO A 266 13.61 6.47 0.16
CA PRO A 266 14.33 7.47 -0.62
C PRO A 266 15.84 7.44 -0.30
N ASP A 267 16.64 7.97 -1.21
CA ASP A 267 18.06 8.13 -0.93
C ASP A 267 18.27 9.25 0.12
N PHE A 268 19.16 9.02 1.10
CA PHE A 268 19.35 9.96 2.22
C PHE A 268 19.76 11.36 1.75
N THR A 269 20.63 11.46 0.75
CA THR A 269 21.04 12.75 0.17
C THR A 269 19.88 13.51 -0.48
N GLU A 270 18.92 12.81 -1.09
CA GLU A 270 17.70 13.43 -1.63
C GLU A 270 16.79 13.94 -0.50
N VAL A 271 16.74 13.23 0.63
CA VAL A 271 15.98 13.65 1.83
C VAL A 271 16.60 14.88 2.49
N GLU A 272 17.93 14.95 2.57
CA GLU A 272 18.63 16.14 3.06
C GLU A 272 18.36 17.34 2.15
N GLU A 273 18.50 17.20 0.83
CA GLU A 273 18.23 18.28 -0.11
C GLU A 273 16.75 18.72 -0.06
N ALA A 274 15.80 17.78 0.04
CA ALA A 274 14.39 18.08 0.21
C ALA A 274 14.12 18.87 1.50
N SER A 275 14.79 18.53 2.60
CA SER A 275 14.70 19.24 3.86
C SER A 275 15.17 20.69 3.71
N GLU A 276 16.38 20.90 3.15
CA GLU A 276 16.96 22.23 2.92
C GLU A 276 16.05 23.11 2.06
N ILE A 277 15.51 22.55 0.96
CA ILE A 277 14.62 23.27 0.05
C ILE A 277 13.30 23.67 0.72
N LEU A 278 12.65 22.75 1.44
CA LEU A 278 11.35 23.04 2.06
C LEU A 278 11.46 23.97 3.25
N VAL A 279 12.54 23.91 4.02
CA VAL A 279 12.84 24.86 5.09
C VAL A 279 13.01 26.27 4.50
N ALA A 280 13.85 26.41 3.48
CA ALA A 280 14.05 27.69 2.80
C ALA A 280 12.77 28.23 2.12
N ALA A 281 11.96 27.33 1.55
CA ALA A 281 10.67 27.71 0.96
C ALA A 281 9.70 28.24 2.02
N GLN A 282 9.63 27.61 3.19
CA GLN A 282 8.80 28.06 4.30
C GLN A 282 9.27 29.44 4.81
N ASP A 283 10.59 29.65 4.94
CA ASP A 283 11.15 30.95 5.34
C ASP A 283 10.88 32.05 4.32
N ALA A 284 10.78 31.70 3.02
CA ALA A 284 10.37 32.58 1.94
C ALA A 284 8.84 32.67 1.75
N ALA A 285 8.05 32.26 2.75
CA ALA A 285 6.58 32.24 2.70
C ALA A 285 6.03 31.51 1.46
N TRP A 286 6.70 30.41 1.07
CA TRP A 286 6.37 29.56 -0.07
C TRP A 286 6.45 30.24 -1.45
N GLY A 287 7.15 31.36 -1.52
CA GLY A 287 7.54 31.97 -2.78
C GLY A 287 8.67 31.21 -3.49
N PRO A 288 9.02 31.58 -4.73
CA PRO A 288 10.17 31.00 -5.41
C PRO A 288 11.48 31.25 -4.67
N ILE A 289 12.34 30.24 -4.62
CA ILE A 289 13.69 30.31 -4.01
C ILE A 289 14.76 29.84 -4.99
N GLN A 290 16.01 30.21 -4.71
CA GLN A 290 17.18 29.63 -5.37
C GLN A 290 17.94 28.78 -4.37
N HIS A 291 18.14 27.48 -4.69
CA HIS A 291 18.92 26.56 -3.88
C HIS A 291 19.98 25.86 -4.75
N LYS A 292 21.25 25.91 -4.34
CA LYS A 292 22.38 25.33 -5.10
C LYS A 292 22.38 25.68 -6.59
N GLY A 293 22.03 26.94 -6.91
CA GLY A 293 22.00 27.45 -8.29
C GLY A 293 20.76 27.04 -9.12
N ARG A 294 19.79 26.36 -8.53
CA ARG A 294 18.52 25.97 -9.19
C ARG A 294 17.35 26.74 -8.62
N LEU A 295 16.41 27.10 -9.49
CA LEU A 295 15.14 27.72 -9.08
C LEU A 295 14.15 26.65 -8.65
N HIS A 296 13.51 26.88 -7.51
CA HIS A 296 12.45 26.04 -6.96
C HIS A 296 11.20 26.88 -6.68
N ASP A 297 10.04 26.32 -6.93
CA ASP A 297 8.74 26.91 -6.72
C ASP A 297 7.73 25.86 -6.22
N ARG A 298 6.45 26.20 -6.12
CA ARG A 298 5.42 25.30 -5.61
C ARG A 298 5.30 23.97 -6.36
N ALA A 299 5.63 23.93 -7.65
CA ALA A 299 5.59 22.68 -8.43
C ALA A 299 6.66 21.69 -7.96
N SER A 300 7.90 22.18 -7.74
CA SER A 300 8.98 21.35 -7.21
C SER A 300 8.84 21.07 -5.71
N TYR A 301 8.29 21.99 -4.92
CA TYR A 301 8.07 21.76 -3.47
C TYR A 301 7.16 20.59 -3.19
N ARG A 302 6.14 20.31 -4.02
CA ARG A 302 5.28 19.15 -3.92
C ARG A 302 6.10 17.85 -3.95
N TYR A 303 7.01 17.72 -4.91
CA TYR A 303 7.88 16.56 -5.02
C TYR A 303 8.72 16.36 -3.76
N TYR A 304 9.35 17.41 -3.25
CA TYR A 304 10.19 17.33 -2.05
C TYR A 304 9.38 17.03 -0.79
N TRP A 305 8.16 17.54 -0.70
CA TRP A 305 7.27 17.23 0.41
C TRP A 305 6.86 15.74 0.42
N GLU A 306 6.45 15.20 -0.71
CA GLU A 306 6.14 13.78 -0.84
C GLU A 306 7.35 12.91 -0.52
N LEU A 307 8.57 13.33 -0.89
CA LEU A 307 9.81 12.63 -0.57
C LEU A 307 10.06 12.57 0.94
N LEU A 308 9.87 13.67 1.67
CA LEU A 308 9.99 13.69 3.14
C LEU A 308 8.92 12.85 3.82
N GLN A 309 7.68 12.88 3.33
CA GLN A 309 6.61 12.02 3.86
C GLN A 309 6.96 10.55 3.66
N ARG A 310 7.48 10.20 2.50
CA ARG A 310 7.93 8.85 2.19
C ARG A 310 9.07 8.38 3.08
N ALA A 311 10.07 9.21 3.29
CA ALA A 311 11.18 8.94 4.22
C ALA A 311 10.63 8.61 5.62
N ARG A 312 9.72 9.44 6.13
CA ARG A 312 9.05 9.20 7.41
C ARG A 312 8.28 7.89 7.44
N ASN A 313 7.44 7.62 6.43
CA ASN A 313 6.58 6.43 6.38
C ASN A 313 7.36 5.12 6.27
N THR A 314 8.59 5.17 5.75
CA THR A 314 9.51 4.03 5.68
C THR A 314 10.44 3.93 6.90
N GLY A 315 10.22 4.75 7.94
CA GLY A 315 11.00 4.73 9.18
C GLY A 315 12.41 5.32 9.05
N MET A 316 12.67 6.10 7.99
CA MET A 316 13.94 6.81 7.84
C MET A 316 14.01 7.99 8.82
N GLU A 317 15.17 8.20 9.43
CA GLU A 317 15.42 9.38 10.25
C GLU A 317 15.46 10.63 9.37
N LEU A 318 14.65 11.62 9.73
CA LEU A 318 14.61 12.90 9.02
C LEU A 318 15.59 13.88 9.61
N PRO A 319 16.15 14.82 8.80
CA PRO A 319 16.91 15.94 9.31
C PRO A 319 16.14 16.69 10.39
N ASP A 320 16.85 17.06 11.49
CA ASP A 320 16.22 17.60 12.70
C ASP A 320 15.32 18.81 12.44
N GLU A 321 15.75 19.71 11.57
CA GLU A 321 14.99 20.93 11.28
C GLU A 321 13.67 20.62 10.55
N ALA A 322 13.69 19.74 9.53
CA ALA A 322 12.47 19.31 8.85
C ALA A 322 11.54 18.54 9.80
N ARG A 323 12.10 17.69 10.66
CA ARG A 323 11.33 16.97 11.67
C ARG A 323 10.61 17.91 12.62
N GLN A 324 11.30 18.92 13.14
CA GLN A 324 10.74 19.89 14.07
C GLN A 324 9.69 20.78 13.42
N ARG A 325 9.95 21.28 12.19
CA ARG A 325 9.05 22.22 11.51
C ARG A 325 7.80 21.57 10.94
N PHE A 326 7.91 20.31 10.44
CA PHE A 326 6.87 19.71 9.63
C PHE A 326 6.19 18.48 10.23
N PHE A 327 6.83 17.81 11.20
CA PHE A 327 6.34 16.52 11.68
C PHE A 327 6.13 16.42 13.19
N MET A 328 6.60 17.40 13.95
CA MET A 328 6.25 17.48 15.37
C MET A 328 4.93 18.24 15.56
N PRO A 329 4.06 17.83 16.50
CA PRO A 329 2.87 18.61 16.83
C PRO A 329 3.33 20.00 17.26
N HIS A 330 2.79 21.04 16.60
CA HIS A 330 2.98 22.40 17.10
C HIS A 330 2.52 22.43 18.55
N GLN A 331 3.44 22.66 19.49
CA GLN A 331 3.04 23.11 20.83
C GLN A 331 2.30 24.43 20.59
N ALA A 332 0.98 24.39 20.77
CA ALA A 332 0.21 25.62 20.80
C ALA A 332 0.88 26.51 21.85
N ALA A 333 1.37 27.66 21.41
CA ALA A 333 1.89 28.67 22.32
C ALA A 333 0.78 28.98 23.35
N ALA A 334 1.10 28.70 24.62
CA ALA A 334 0.23 28.95 25.76
C ALA A 334 -0.03 30.43 25.92
#